data_4540e4f38a3e02a0a8fd08281e837c0b
#
_entry.id   4540e4f38a3e02a0a8fd08281e837c0b
#
_cell.length_a   1.000
_cell.length_b   1.000
_cell.length_c   1.000
_cell.angle_alpha   90.00
_cell.angle_beta   90.00
_cell.angle_gamma   90.00
#
_symmetry.space_group_name_H-M   'P 1'
#
loop_
_entity.id
_entity.type
_entity.pdbx_description
1 polymer ?
#
loop_
_entity_poly.entity_id
_entity_poly.type
_entity_poly.pdbx_seq_one_letter_code
_entity_poly.pdbx_strand_id
1 'polypeptide(L)'
;LDVVRFAESDGYRADGFRSSAHLYRDYVVGSLNEDKPYDQFVREQLAGDEINPDEYDHMIATGFLRHGVYEWNQRDARMQWELILNEMTNVTGEVFLGLGIGCAQCHDHKFDPILQKDYYSLQSFLSSVWWPEDEKLSKASDMAKLREWEKETIQVRDEIRKMEDEVFQGDIKNVVKQFPQDVKDMFYKKAEDRSTYEQQL
;
A
#
# COMPACT_ATOMS: atom_id res chain seq x y z
N LEU A 1 -5.24 -17.69 -0.90
CA LEU A 1 -4.20 -16.72 -1.29
C LEU A 1 -4.28 -16.32 -2.77
N ASP A 2 -4.59 -17.25 -3.69
CA ASP A 2 -4.65 -16.95 -5.13
C ASP A 2 -5.67 -15.85 -5.47
N VAL A 3 -6.85 -15.89 -4.85
CA VAL A 3 -7.90 -14.88 -5.10
C VAL A 3 -7.49 -13.47 -4.67
N VAL A 4 -6.60 -13.33 -3.69
CA VAL A 4 -6.05 -12.03 -3.26
C VAL A 4 -4.78 -11.67 -4.04
N ARG A 5 -4.38 -12.46 -5.03
CA ARG A 5 -3.18 -12.25 -5.87
C ARG A 5 -1.89 -12.19 -5.05
N PHE A 6 -1.84 -12.99 -3.97
CA PHE A 6 -0.64 -13.08 -3.15
C PHE A 6 0.57 -13.50 -3.97
N ALA A 7 1.66 -12.75 -3.84
CA ALA A 7 2.95 -13.07 -4.42
C ALA A 7 4.07 -12.57 -3.51
N GLU A 8 5.21 -13.25 -3.55
CA GLU A 8 6.42 -12.88 -2.81
C GLU A 8 7.32 -11.92 -3.59
N SER A 9 6.84 -11.44 -4.76
CA SER A 9 7.50 -10.43 -5.57
C SER A 9 6.51 -9.46 -6.17
N ASP A 10 7.01 -8.31 -6.66
CA ASP A 10 6.19 -7.25 -7.27
C ASP A 10 5.65 -7.63 -8.65
N GLY A 11 6.27 -8.60 -9.30
CA GLY A 11 5.92 -9.01 -10.66
C GLY A 11 6.39 -8.04 -11.74
N TYR A 12 6.04 -8.37 -13.00
CA TYR A 12 6.34 -7.60 -14.19
C TYR A 12 7.86 -7.45 -14.44
N ARG A 13 8.37 -6.25 -14.72
CA ARG A 13 9.76 -6.05 -15.21
C ARG A 13 10.79 -5.94 -14.08
N ALA A 14 10.46 -5.17 -13.05
CA ALA A 14 11.37 -4.96 -11.92
C ALA A 14 11.37 -6.18 -10.99
N ASP A 15 10.20 -6.77 -10.79
CA ASP A 15 9.97 -8.00 -10.03
C ASP A 15 10.70 -8.03 -8.67
N GLY A 16 10.61 -6.92 -7.93
CA GLY A 16 11.26 -6.75 -6.64
C GLY A 16 10.74 -7.77 -5.63
N PHE A 17 11.65 -8.35 -4.84
CA PHE A 17 11.29 -9.32 -3.79
C PHE A 17 10.62 -8.64 -2.60
N ARG A 18 9.47 -9.16 -2.18
CA ARG A 18 8.69 -8.70 -1.02
C ARG A 18 9.04 -9.51 0.23
N SER A 19 10.07 -9.09 0.95
CA SER A 19 10.59 -9.81 2.11
C SER A 19 9.56 -10.08 3.21
N SER A 20 8.54 -9.23 3.34
CA SER A 20 7.50 -9.32 4.37
C SER A 20 6.18 -9.96 3.89
N ALA A 21 6.07 -10.38 2.63
CA ALA A 21 4.83 -10.95 2.09
C ALA A 21 4.35 -12.18 2.88
N HIS A 22 5.27 -13.00 3.38
CA HIS A 22 4.95 -14.19 4.18
C HIS A 22 4.14 -13.86 5.45
N LEU A 23 4.26 -12.66 6.01
CA LEU A 23 3.51 -12.25 7.20
C LEU A 23 2.00 -12.24 6.92
N TYR A 24 1.56 -11.70 5.80
CA TYR A 24 0.16 -11.76 5.41
C TYR A 24 -0.34 -13.18 5.20
N ARG A 25 0.44 -14.05 4.55
CA ARG A 25 0.10 -15.47 4.41
C ARG A 25 -0.11 -16.11 5.78
N ASP A 26 0.81 -15.87 6.71
CA ASP A 26 0.78 -16.46 8.04
C ASP A 26 -0.42 -15.92 8.85
N TYR A 27 -0.76 -14.63 8.70
CA TYR A 27 -1.99 -14.04 9.25
C TYR A 27 -3.25 -14.76 8.72
N VAL A 28 -3.36 -14.98 7.41
CA VAL A 28 -4.52 -15.67 6.80
C VAL A 28 -4.62 -17.10 7.34
N VAL A 29 -3.51 -17.83 7.36
CA VAL A 29 -3.47 -19.21 7.89
C VAL A 29 -3.87 -19.24 9.36
N GLY A 30 -3.32 -18.35 10.19
CA GLY A 30 -3.66 -18.22 11.60
C GLY A 30 -5.13 -17.92 11.82
N SER A 31 -5.66 -16.93 11.11
CA SER A 31 -7.07 -16.52 11.20
C SER A 31 -8.05 -17.67 10.87
N LEU A 32 -7.73 -18.48 9.86
CA LEU A 32 -8.55 -19.64 9.50
C LEU A 32 -8.43 -20.79 10.52
N ASN A 33 -7.23 -21.01 11.08
CA ASN A 33 -7.02 -22.04 12.10
C ASN A 33 -7.71 -21.70 13.44
N GLU A 34 -7.82 -20.41 13.75
CA GLU A 34 -8.46 -19.90 14.95
C GLU A 34 -9.97 -19.69 14.79
N ASP A 35 -10.52 -20.02 13.61
CA ASP A 35 -11.93 -19.81 13.28
C ASP A 35 -12.38 -18.35 13.52
N LYS A 36 -11.53 -17.41 13.11
CA LYS A 36 -11.80 -15.96 13.25
C LYS A 36 -13.13 -15.60 12.61
N PRO A 37 -14.03 -14.83 13.28
CA PRO A 37 -15.27 -14.37 12.69
C PRO A 37 -15.04 -13.65 11.35
N TYR A 38 -15.84 -14.00 10.34
CA TYR A 38 -15.66 -13.51 8.97
C TYR A 38 -15.72 -11.99 8.88
N ASP A 39 -16.62 -11.35 9.60
CA ASP A 39 -16.74 -9.89 9.63
C ASP A 39 -15.51 -9.22 10.25
N GLN A 40 -14.90 -9.84 11.24
CA GLN A 40 -13.64 -9.39 11.82
C GLN A 40 -12.50 -9.56 10.83
N PHE A 41 -12.40 -10.73 10.18
CA PHE A 41 -11.38 -11.02 9.18
C PHE A 41 -11.42 -10.04 8.01
N VAL A 42 -12.62 -9.65 7.54
CA VAL A 42 -12.78 -8.64 6.48
C VAL A 42 -12.35 -7.26 6.96
N ARG A 43 -12.82 -6.83 8.13
CA ARG A 43 -12.50 -5.49 8.67
C ARG A 43 -11.02 -5.29 8.91
N GLU A 44 -10.35 -6.29 9.46
CA GLU A 44 -8.90 -6.22 9.72
C GLU A 44 -8.11 -6.05 8.41
N GLN A 45 -8.54 -6.70 7.32
CA GLN A 45 -7.85 -6.59 6.03
C GLN A 45 -8.11 -5.27 5.30
N LEU A 46 -9.25 -4.64 5.52
CA LEU A 46 -9.61 -3.38 4.85
C LEU A 46 -9.27 -2.12 5.66
N ALA A 47 -9.21 -2.23 6.99
CA ALA A 47 -9.05 -1.11 7.88
C ALA A 47 -8.41 -1.51 9.23
N GLY A 48 -7.49 -2.47 9.25
CA GLY A 48 -6.83 -2.93 10.46
C GLY A 48 -6.04 -1.83 11.15
N ASP A 49 -5.37 -1.00 10.38
CA ASP A 49 -4.64 0.17 10.80
C ASP A 49 -5.54 1.23 11.49
N GLU A 50 -6.76 1.42 11.00
CA GLU A 50 -7.74 2.34 11.59
C GLU A 50 -8.41 1.75 12.86
N ILE A 51 -8.58 0.42 12.92
CA ILE A 51 -9.19 -0.26 14.06
C ILE A 51 -8.24 -0.26 15.26
N ASN A 52 -7.01 -0.66 15.05
CA ASN A 52 -5.98 -0.70 16.08
C ASN A 52 -4.58 -0.65 15.48
N PRO A 53 -4.01 0.57 15.29
CA PRO A 53 -2.70 0.74 14.68
C PRO A 53 -1.54 0.14 15.50
N ASP A 54 -1.74 -0.10 16.79
CA ASP A 54 -0.72 -0.69 17.67
C ASP A 54 -0.74 -2.24 17.63
N GLU A 55 -1.75 -2.84 17.02
CA GLU A 55 -1.89 -4.29 16.94
C GLU A 55 -1.19 -4.83 15.69
N TYR A 56 -0.15 -5.63 15.91
CA TYR A 56 0.70 -6.17 14.85
C TYR A 56 -0.08 -6.94 13.76
N ASP A 57 -1.02 -7.79 14.19
CA ASP A 57 -1.78 -8.61 13.25
C ASP A 57 -2.76 -7.77 12.42
N HIS A 58 -3.29 -6.67 12.97
CA HIS A 58 -4.13 -5.74 12.23
C HIS A 58 -3.35 -5.01 11.14
N MET A 59 -2.13 -4.58 11.44
CA MET A 59 -1.25 -3.95 10.45
C MET A 59 -0.87 -4.94 9.34
N ILE A 60 -0.56 -6.19 9.68
CA ILE A 60 -0.26 -7.24 8.70
C ILE A 60 -1.47 -7.55 7.82
N ALA A 61 -2.68 -7.57 8.40
CA ALA A 61 -3.91 -7.85 7.68
C ALA A 61 -4.14 -6.86 6.53
N THR A 62 -3.80 -5.57 6.71
CA THR A 62 -3.90 -4.54 5.65
C THR A 62 -2.98 -4.80 4.46
N GLY A 63 -2.04 -5.74 4.58
CA GLY A 63 -1.26 -6.26 3.45
C GLY A 63 -2.13 -6.74 2.28
N PHE A 64 -3.42 -7.06 2.51
CA PHE A 64 -4.41 -7.30 1.47
C PHE A 64 -4.43 -6.19 0.41
N LEU A 65 -4.35 -4.94 0.82
CA LEU A 65 -4.40 -3.77 -0.06
C LEU A 65 -3.11 -3.58 -0.88
N ARG A 66 -2.01 -4.25 -0.48
CA ARG A 66 -0.71 -4.15 -1.16
C ARG A 66 -0.47 -5.23 -2.20
N HIS A 67 -1.34 -6.23 -2.30
CA HIS A 67 -1.22 -7.28 -3.31
C HIS A 67 -1.51 -6.76 -4.72
N GLY A 68 -1.04 -7.49 -5.72
CA GLY A 68 -1.11 -7.10 -7.10
C GLY A 68 0.27 -6.69 -7.65
N VAL A 69 0.33 -6.47 -8.94
CA VAL A 69 1.57 -6.09 -9.63
C VAL A 69 1.94 -4.65 -9.29
N TYR A 70 3.20 -4.42 -8.97
CA TYR A 70 3.74 -3.10 -8.74
C TYR A 70 5.02 -2.88 -9.55
N GLU A 71 5.03 -1.85 -10.39
CA GLU A 71 6.19 -1.50 -11.21
C GLU A 71 6.70 -0.11 -10.83
N TRP A 72 7.71 -0.08 -9.97
CA TRP A 72 8.30 1.17 -9.48
C TRP A 72 9.01 2.00 -10.56
N ASN A 73 9.32 1.42 -11.72
CA ASN A 73 9.98 2.10 -12.84
C ASN A 73 8.99 2.55 -13.93
N GLN A 74 7.75 2.86 -13.57
CA GLN A 74 6.77 3.41 -14.50
C GLN A 74 7.00 4.91 -14.70
N ARG A 75 7.00 5.34 -15.97
CA ARG A 75 7.12 6.76 -16.32
C ARG A 75 5.82 7.54 -16.09
N ASP A 76 4.69 6.87 -16.20
CA ASP A 76 3.36 7.42 -15.93
C ASP A 76 2.85 6.90 -14.59
N ALA A 77 3.29 7.52 -13.52
CA ALA A 77 2.92 7.17 -12.16
C ALA A 77 1.41 7.36 -11.91
N ARG A 78 0.78 8.34 -12.56
CA ARG A 78 -0.66 8.59 -12.45
C ARG A 78 -1.46 7.41 -13.02
N MET A 79 -1.15 7.00 -14.23
CA MET A 79 -1.80 5.85 -14.86
C MET A 79 -1.56 4.57 -14.05
N GLN A 80 -0.37 4.38 -13.53
CA GLN A 80 -0.07 3.24 -12.66
C GLN A 80 -0.95 3.23 -11.41
N TRP A 81 -1.09 4.37 -10.74
CA TRP A 81 -1.92 4.45 -9.54
C TRP A 81 -3.40 4.20 -9.85
N GLU A 82 -3.90 4.71 -10.96
CA GLU A 82 -5.27 4.41 -11.43
C GLU A 82 -5.48 2.90 -11.67
N LEU A 83 -4.50 2.21 -12.26
CA LEU A 83 -4.56 0.75 -12.45
C LEU A 83 -4.57 0.00 -11.11
N ILE A 84 -3.71 0.39 -10.17
CA ILE A 84 -3.66 -0.19 -8.82
C ILE A 84 -4.99 0.01 -8.09
N LEU A 85 -5.55 1.20 -8.13
CA LEU A 85 -6.82 1.54 -7.49
C LEU A 85 -7.99 0.76 -8.08
N ASN A 86 -8.03 0.62 -9.40
CA ASN A 86 -9.01 -0.22 -10.08
C ASN A 86 -8.88 -1.68 -9.65
N GLU A 87 -7.67 -2.18 -9.55
CA GLU A 87 -7.40 -3.56 -9.15
C GLU A 87 -7.76 -3.82 -7.69
N MET A 88 -7.41 -2.92 -6.76
CA MET A 88 -7.84 -3.00 -5.36
C MET A 88 -9.36 -3.04 -5.24
N THR A 89 -10.05 -2.19 -6.00
CA THR A 89 -11.52 -2.14 -6.01
C THR A 89 -12.12 -3.46 -6.49
N ASN A 90 -11.66 -3.97 -7.63
CA ASN A 90 -12.14 -5.23 -8.20
C ASN A 90 -11.97 -6.39 -7.23
N VAL A 91 -10.76 -6.55 -6.69
CA VAL A 91 -10.44 -7.68 -5.80
C VAL A 91 -11.19 -7.59 -4.48
N THR A 92 -11.42 -6.40 -3.95
CA THR A 92 -12.24 -6.23 -2.75
C THR A 92 -13.66 -6.77 -2.96
N GLY A 93 -14.29 -6.47 -4.09
CA GLY A 93 -15.60 -7.02 -4.43
C GLY A 93 -15.59 -8.53 -4.70
N GLU A 94 -14.61 -9.00 -5.45
CA GLU A 94 -14.50 -10.42 -5.80
C GLU A 94 -14.21 -11.31 -4.59
N VAL A 95 -13.31 -10.91 -3.71
CA VAL A 95 -12.87 -11.72 -2.56
C VAL A 95 -13.90 -11.71 -1.45
N PHE A 96 -14.42 -10.53 -1.07
CA PHE A 96 -15.27 -10.42 0.11
C PHE A 96 -16.76 -10.52 -0.17
N LEU A 97 -17.20 -10.16 -1.37
CA LEU A 97 -18.61 -10.23 -1.75
C LEU A 97 -18.91 -11.38 -2.71
N GLY A 98 -17.89 -11.99 -3.32
CA GLY A 98 -18.08 -12.98 -4.38
C GLY A 98 -18.71 -12.40 -5.65
N LEU A 99 -18.60 -11.09 -5.86
CA LEU A 99 -19.22 -10.36 -6.96
C LEU A 99 -18.18 -9.82 -7.93
N GLY A 100 -18.34 -10.11 -9.22
CA GLY A 100 -17.48 -9.58 -10.27
C GLY A 100 -17.80 -8.12 -10.60
N ILE A 101 -17.50 -7.20 -9.68
CA ILE A 101 -17.86 -5.79 -9.80
C ILE A 101 -17.13 -5.03 -10.90
N GLY A 102 -16.07 -5.60 -11.47
CA GLY A 102 -15.23 -4.95 -12.48
C GLY A 102 -15.98 -4.49 -13.74
N CYS A 103 -17.10 -5.14 -14.10
CA CYS A 103 -17.95 -4.66 -15.21
C CYS A 103 -18.53 -3.28 -14.94
N ALA A 104 -18.80 -2.96 -13.67
CA ALA A 104 -19.38 -1.70 -13.25
C ALA A 104 -18.40 -0.51 -13.34
N GLN A 105 -17.15 -0.76 -13.63
CA GLN A 105 -16.18 0.29 -13.96
C GLN A 105 -16.59 1.13 -15.18
N CYS A 106 -17.17 0.48 -16.22
CA CYS A 106 -17.50 1.15 -17.48
C CYS A 106 -19.00 1.42 -17.65
N HIS A 107 -19.88 0.58 -17.10
CA HIS A 107 -21.34 0.68 -17.23
C HIS A 107 -22.01 -0.08 -16.08
N ASP A 108 -23.27 0.16 -15.83
CA ASP A 108 -24.03 -0.62 -14.85
C ASP A 108 -23.92 -2.12 -15.14
N HIS A 109 -23.76 -2.94 -14.09
CA HIS A 109 -23.57 -4.38 -14.26
C HIS A 109 -24.76 -5.00 -14.97
N LYS A 110 -24.50 -5.87 -15.95
CA LYS A 110 -25.55 -6.38 -16.84
C LYS A 110 -26.57 -7.28 -16.13
N PHE A 111 -26.13 -8.05 -15.16
CA PHE A 111 -26.93 -9.11 -14.52
C PHE A 111 -27.25 -8.80 -13.07
N ASP A 112 -26.32 -8.20 -12.35
CA ASP A 112 -26.45 -7.91 -10.92
C ASP A 112 -26.85 -6.44 -10.70
N PRO A 113 -27.57 -6.11 -9.62
CA PRO A 113 -28.00 -4.74 -9.34
C PRO A 113 -26.86 -3.86 -8.81
N ILE A 114 -25.75 -3.82 -9.54
CA ILE A 114 -24.55 -3.05 -9.23
C ILE A 114 -24.45 -1.93 -10.25
N LEU A 115 -24.58 -0.70 -9.78
CA LEU A 115 -24.46 0.49 -10.64
C LEU A 115 -22.99 0.89 -10.80
N GLN A 116 -22.67 1.56 -11.90
CA GLN A 116 -21.37 2.20 -12.06
C GLN A 116 -21.05 3.13 -10.88
N LYS A 117 -22.05 3.83 -10.36
CA LYS A 117 -21.93 4.66 -9.17
C LYS A 117 -21.45 3.89 -7.95
N ASP A 118 -21.92 2.65 -7.76
CA ASP A 118 -21.53 1.82 -6.60
C ASP A 118 -20.06 1.44 -6.69
N TYR A 119 -19.58 1.12 -7.90
CA TYR A 119 -18.18 0.86 -8.15
C TYR A 119 -17.29 2.04 -7.72
N TYR A 120 -17.59 3.23 -8.22
CA TYR A 120 -16.82 4.43 -7.89
C TYR A 120 -17.01 4.91 -6.45
N SER A 121 -18.12 4.57 -5.81
CA SER A 121 -18.32 4.81 -4.38
C SER A 121 -17.38 3.94 -3.55
N LEU A 122 -17.26 2.63 -3.87
CA LEU A 122 -16.29 1.75 -3.23
C LEU A 122 -14.86 2.23 -3.49
N GLN A 123 -14.53 2.55 -4.74
CA GLN A 123 -13.21 3.04 -5.11
C GLN A 123 -12.80 4.29 -4.35
N SER A 124 -13.75 5.17 -4.04
CA SER A 124 -13.48 6.42 -3.32
C SER A 124 -12.97 6.19 -1.88
N PHE A 125 -13.38 5.12 -1.22
CA PHE A 125 -12.82 4.73 0.07
C PHE A 125 -11.37 4.27 -0.06
N LEU A 126 -11.06 3.52 -1.12
CA LEU A 126 -9.72 3.00 -1.37
C LEU A 126 -8.75 4.04 -1.91
N SER A 127 -9.27 5.17 -2.41
CA SER A 127 -8.43 6.24 -2.97
C SER A 127 -7.56 6.98 -1.95
N SER A 128 -7.86 6.83 -0.66
CA SER A 128 -7.05 7.37 0.44
C SER A 128 -5.97 6.42 0.96
N VAL A 129 -5.92 5.20 0.44
CA VAL A 129 -4.88 4.22 0.80
C VAL A 129 -3.52 4.70 0.31
N TRP A 130 -2.53 4.62 1.15
CA TRP A 130 -1.14 4.84 0.79
C TRP A 130 -0.25 3.78 1.46
N TRP A 131 0.92 3.50 0.89
CA TRP A 131 1.81 2.46 1.36
C TRP A 131 3.11 3.09 1.87
N PRO A 132 3.26 3.26 3.21
CA PRO A 132 4.51 3.76 3.76
C PRO A 132 5.62 2.72 3.56
N GLU A 133 6.69 3.10 2.88
CA GLU A 133 7.84 2.19 2.65
C GLU A 133 8.73 2.07 3.89
N ASP A 134 8.72 3.08 4.75
CA ASP A 134 9.60 3.17 5.92
C ASP A 134 8.98 2.59 7.20
N GLU A 135 7.74 2.11 7.16
CA GLU A 135 7.07 1.63 8.35
C GLU A 135 7.53 0.22 8.70
N LYS A 136 8.13 0.10 9.88
CA LYS A 136 8.65 -1.17 10.37
C LYS A 136 7.57 -1.92 11.10
N LEU A 137 7.01 -2.94 10.47
CA LEU A 137 6.11 -3.88 11.12
C LEU A 137 6.88 -4.74 12.11
N SER A 138 6.65 -4.52 13.41
CA SER A 138 7.33 -5.26 14.49
C SER A 138 6.39 -5.48 15.66
N LYS A 139 6.56 -6.62 16.35
CA LYS A 139 5.84 -6.88 17.61
C LYS A 139 6.22 -5.82 18.66
N ALA A 140 5.30 -5.50 19.57
CA ALA A 140 5.50 -4.48 20.60
C ALA A 140 6.80 -4.67 21.40
N SER A 141 7.21 -5.92 21.68
CA SER A 141 8.48 -6.25 22.34
C SER A 141 9.71 -5.83 21.54
N ASP A 142 9.64 -5.93 20.23
CA ASP A 142 10.75 -5.62 19.33
C ASP A 142 10.78 -4.12 19.03
N MET A 143 9.60 -3.46 19.03
CA MET A 143 9.50 -2.01 18.96
C MET A 143 10.16 -1.31 20.14
N ALA A 144 10.08 -1.87 21.36
CA ALA A 144 10.77 -1.33 22.53
C ALA A 144 12.30 -1.37 22.33
N LYS A 145 12.84 -2.49 21.87
CA LYS A 145 14.28 -2.64 21.54
C LYS A 145 14.70 -1.72 20.40
N LEU A 146 13.86 -1.58 19.38
CA LEU A 146 14.12 -0.68 18.25
C LEU A 146 14.21 0.78 18.72
N ARG A 147 13.28 1.25 19.55
CA ARG A 147 13.30 2.61 20.12
C ARG A 147 14.55 2.87 20.95
N GLU A 148 15.02 1.87 21.70
CA GLU A 148 16.27 1.96 22.48
C GLU A 148 17.47 2.07 21.54
N TRP A 149 17.57 1.20 20.54
CA TRP A 149 18.60 1.24 19.53
C TRP A 149 18.59 2.57 18.72
N GLU A 150 17.42 3.07 18.39
CA GLU A 150 17.26 4.36 17.68
C GLU A 150 17.79 5.54 18.51
N LYS A 151 17.57 5.53 19.82
CA LYS A 151 18.14 6.54 20.74
C LYS A 151 19.65 6.45 20.83
N GLU A 152 20.20 5.24 20.92
CA GLU A 152 21.64 5.02 21.02
C GLU A 152 22.37 5.41 19.72
N THR A 153 21.72 5.23 18.58
CA THR A 153 22.33 5.44 17.25
C THR A 153 22.00 6.78 16.60
N ILE A 154 21.23 7.65 17.26
CA ILE A 154 20.70 8.88 16.64
C ILE A 154 21.79 9.76 16.06
N GLN A 155 22.93 9.93 16.75
CA GLN A 155 24.03 10.79 16.28
C GLN A 155 24.64 10.26 14.99
N VAL A 156 24.92 8.94 14.94
CA VAL A 156 25.52 8.30 13.77
C VAL A 156 24.54 8.33 12.58
N ARG A 157 23.26 8.11 12.84
CA ARG A 157 22.21 8.17 11.81
C ARG A 157 22.04 9.56 11.23
N ASP A 158 22.14 10.60 12.06
CA ASP A 158 22.10 11.98 11.61
C ASP A 158 23.34 12.39 10.79
N GLU A 159 24.52 11.85 11.12
CA GLU A 159 25.72 12.03 10.31
C GLU A 159 25.60 11.34 8.95
N ILE A 160 25.12 10.10 8.93
CA ILE A 160 24.85 9.36 7.68
C ILE A 160 23.85 10.13 6.81
N ARG A 161 22.71 10.56 7.38
CA ARG A 161 21.69 11.33 6.67
C ARG A 161 22.25 12.60 6.05
N LYS A 162 23.11 13.33 6.77
CA LYS A 162 23.77 14.54 6.20
C LYS A 162 24.65 14.21 5.00
N MET A 163 25.41 13.12 5.06
CA MET A 163 26.24 12.68 3.92
C MET A 163 25.38 12.25 2.73
N GLU A 164 24.28 11.53 3.01
CA GLU A 164 23.31 11.11 1.99
C GLU A 164 22.64 12.33 1.34
N ASP A 165 22.16 13.30 2.13
CA ASP A 165 21.51 14.51 1.63
C ASP A 165 22.42 15.31 0.69
N GLU A 166 23.72 15.40 0.98
CA GLU A 166 24.68 16.08 0.10
C GLU A 166 24.79 15.42 -1.28
N VAL A 167 24.78 14.09 -1.32
CA VAL A 167 24.85 13.31 -2.58
C VAL A 167 23.50 13.37 -3.31
N PHE A 168 22.41 13.11 -2.60
CA PHE A 168 21.05 13.10 -3.16
C PHE A 168 20.65 14.43 -3.77
N GLN A 169 20.98 15.57 -3.15
CA GLN A 169 20.65 16.90 -3.67
C GLN A 169 21.27 17.19 -5.05
N GLY A 170 22.40 16.57 -5.35
CA GLY A 170 23.02 16.65 -6.67
C GLY A 170 22.30 15.85 -7.75
N ASP A 171 21.96 14.61 -7.45
CA ASP A 171 21.37 13.66 -8.40
C ASP A 171 19.88 13.92 -8.62
N ILE A 172 19.12 14.23 -7.58
CA ILE A 172 17.70 14.55 -7.62
C ILE A 172 17.42 15.70 -8.60
N LYS A 173 18.20 16.77 -8.58
CA LYS A 173 18.02 17.92 -9.52
C LYS A 173 18.10 17.51 -10.98
N ASN A 174 18.87 16.48 -11.31
CA ASN A 174 19.01 16.00 -12.67
C ASN A 174 17.88 15.04 -13.07
N VAL A 175 17.43 14.21 -12.16
CA VAL A 175 16.34 13.27 -12.37
C VAL A 175 15.00 14.01 -12.47
N VAL A 176 14.71 14.93 -11.56
CA VAL A 176 13.46 15.71 -11.52
C VAL A 176 13.25 16.56 -12.78
N LYS A 177 14.31 16.98 -13.46
CA LYS A 177 14.21 17.71 -14.74
C LYS A 177 13.49 16.91 -15.85
N GLN A 178 13.46 15.59 -15.76
CA GLN A 178 12.90 14.71 -16.78
C GLN A 178 11.39 14.49 -16.59
N PHE A 179 10.82 14.87 -15.44
CA PHE A 179 9.40 14.67 -15.15
C PHE A 179 8.52 15.80 -15.71
N PRO A 180 7.21 15.55 -15.92
CA PRO A 180 6.21 16.58 -16.20
C PRO A 180 6.15 17.65 -15.11
N GLN A 181 5.63 18.84 -15.44
CA GLN A 181 5.67 19.98 -14.52
C GLN A 181 4.86 19.75 -13.24
N ASP A 182 3.72 19.10 -13.34
CA ASP A 182 2.86 18.74 -12.21
C ASP A 182 3.56 17.82 -11.19
N VAL A 183 4.35 16.86 -11.68
CA VAL A 183 5.17 15.98 -10.83
C VAL A 183 6.33 16.76 -10.18
N LYS A 184 6.94 17.69 -10.93
CA LYS A 184 7.98 18.58 -10.36
C LYS A 184 7.43 19.44 -9.23
N ASP A 185 6.26 20.04 -9.44
CA ASP A 185 5.62 20.90 -8.44
C ASP A 185 5.28 20.12 -7.18
N MET A 186 4.79 18.88 -7.33
CA MET A 186 4.54 17.96 -6.23
C MET A 186 5.82 17.58 -5.49
N PHE A 187 6.90 17.28 -6.22
CA PHE A 187 8.17 16.86 -5.63
C PHE A 187 8.74 17.91 -4.67
N TYR A 188 8.59 19.20 -5.00
CA TYR A 188 9.07 20.30 -4.16
C TYR A 188 8.10 20.71 -3.05
N LYS A 189 6.90 20.11 -2.98
CA LYS A 189 6.01 20.27 -1.82
C LYS A 189 6.61 19.58 -0.60
N LYS A 190 6.39 20.17 0.58
CA LYS A 190 6.69 19.47 1.83
C LYS A 190 5.77 18.25 1.98
N ALA A 191 6.26 17.19 2.62
CA ALA A 191 5.49 15.96 2.79
C ALA A 191 4.12 16.21 3.47
N GLU A 192 4.07 17.12 4.45
CA GLU A 192 2.86 17.55 5.15
C GLU A 192 1.82 18.26 4.27
N ASP A 193 2.25 18.87 3.16
CA ASP A 193 1.41 19.62 2.21
C ASP A 193 0.95 18.76 1.02
N ARG A 194 1.41 17.50 0.94
CA ARG A 194 1.04 16.58 -0.14
C ARG A 194 -0.31 15.94 0.16
N SER A 195 -1.18 15.87 -0.86
CA SER A 195 -2.38 15.04 -0.80
C SER A 195 -2.00 13.56 -0.76
N THR A 196 -2.92 12.70 -0.32
CA THR A 196 -2.73 11.24 -0.32
C THR A 196 -2.32 10.72 -1.70
N TYR A 197 -2.94 11.25 -2.75
CA TYR A 197 -2.57 10.94 -4.13
C TYR A 197 -1.14 11.34 -4.47
N GLU A 198 -0.69 12.53 -4.06
CA GLU A 198 0.67 13.02 -4.27
C GLU A 198 1.71 12.26 -3.43
N GLN A 199 1.30 11.61 -2.34
CA GLN A 199 2.18 10.74 -1.54
C GLN A 199 2.42 9.39 -2.20
N GLN A 200 1.52 8.94 -3.09
CA GLN A 200 1.64 7.68 -3.84
C GLN A 200 2.45 7.84 -5.14
N LEU A 201 2.57 9.04 -5.65
CA LEU A 201 3.37 9.35 -6.84
C LEU A 201 4.83 9.64 -6.49
#